data_f8f63671d6762d205d75d2f67e87d68a
#
_entry.id   f8f63671d6762d205d75d2f67e87d68a
#
_cell.length_a   1.000
_cell.length_b   1.000
_cell.length_c   1.000
_cell.angle_alpha   90.00
_cell.angle_beta   90.00
_cell.angle_gamma   90.00
#
_symmetry.space_group_name_H-M   'P 1'
#
loop_
_entity.id
_entity.type
_entity.pdbx_description
1 polymer ?
#
loop_
_entity_poly.entity_id
_entity_poly.type
_entity_poly.pdbx_seq_one_letter_code
_entity_poly.pdbx_strand_id
1 'polypeptide(L)'
;MSHIVKTLDSEILHCIENAKSISVAAALTNSYGMDLLSRASKTCLVRVVAGVNLPTSVDVLNSLRNKYNNNARIWMDKSFFHPKVYLFVLKDGTKIGFIGSGNFTSGGMKENIEMAYKVTAPSECDELQNWFDVIFDKSSEITDTFINNYRPYVNKWSGKNTEQNNDFSNIQNEMESISLNKEAVISELKELVKNKDYKSIAAQSAITVRDIRETIDYDNDFKNFNLERFLSYWELGHIIPIYRNQIEKAVEEGSMRKLCKMLCDESIDIEERYRLAFTDCKIYGCGDNFITKILCVHNPKEYMLLNNVSKDYLKYTKVSFDRGTKPWSKYKQLCSTFKELCSKTGIEDFAVLDDLLYSAMNKL
;
A
#
# COMPACT_ATOMS: atom_id res chain seq x y z
N MET A 1 -0.42 22.25 -36.73
CA MET A 1 -0.62 23.61 -36.19
C MET A 1 -1.55 23.55 -34.98
N SER A 2 -1.21 24.32 -33.94
CA SER A 2 -2.07 24.44 -32.76
C SER A 2 -3.39 25.14 -33.13
N HIS A 3 -4.52 24.66 -32.61
CA HIS A 3 -5.84 25.18 -32.93
C HIS A 3 -6.89 24.82 -31.86
N ILE A 4 -8.04 25.47 -31.91
CA ILE A 4 -9.17 25.22 -31.04
C ILE A 4 -9.88 23.93 -31.48
N VAL A 5 -10.16 23.05 -30.52
CA VAL A 5 -10.91 21.80 -30.67
C VAL A 5 -12.23 21.91 -29.90
N LYS A 6 -13.33 21.60 -30.57
CA LYS A 6 -14.69 21.62 -29.99
C LYS A 6 -15.21 20.20 -29.70
N THR A 7 -14.59 19.16 -30.23
CA THR A 7 -14.94 17.75 -30.06
C THR A 7 -13.71 17.00 -29.57
N LEU A 8 -13.58 16.88 -28.26
CA LEU A 8 -12.39 16.28 -27.62
C LEU A 8 -12.28 14.78 -27.85
N ASP A 9 -13.39 14.08 -27.90
CA ASP A 9 -13.44 12.62 -27.88
C ASP A 9 -12.63 11.98 -29.01
N SER A 10 -12.92 12.34 -30.25
CA SER A 10 -12.23 11.77 -31.43
C SER A 10 -10.75 12.10 -31.48
N GLU A 11 -10.38 13.33 -31.11
CA GLU A 11 -8.99 13.77 -31.09
C GLU A 11 -8.17 13.06 -30.03
N ILE A 12 -8.72 12.94 -28.80
CA ILE A 12 -8.07 12.25 -27.69
C ILE A 12 -7.98 10.75 -27.94
N LEU A 13 -9.06 10.12 -28.46
CA LEU A 13 -9.04 8.70 -28.82
C LEU A 13 -7.95 8.40 -29.85
N HIS A 14 -7.87 9.21 -30.92
CA HIS A 14 -6.83 9.06 -31.93
C HIS A 14 -5.41 9.14 -31.31
N CYS A 15 -5.19 10.10 -30.42
CA CYS A 15 -3.89 10.21 -29.74
C CYS A 15 -3.63 9.00 -28.83
N ILE A 16 -4.61 8.52 -28.07
CA ILE A 16 -4.46 7.36 -27.18
C ILE A 16 -4.04 6.10 -27.94
N GLU A 17 -4.70 5.80 -29.05
CA GLU A 17 -4.41 4.59 -29.87
C GLU A 17 -3.01 4.60 -30.49
N ASN A 18 -2.47 5.79 -30.75
CA ASN A 18 -1.16 5.99 -31.37
C ASN A 18 -0.07 6.39 -30.37
N ALA A 19 -0.39 6.50 -29.08
CA ALA A 19 0.58 6.96 -28.08
C ALA A 19 1.64 5.91 -27.73
N LYS A 20 2.87 6.42 -27.52
CA LYS A 20 3.96 5.77 -26.80
C LYS A 20 3.89 6.13 -25.30
N SER A 21 3.49 7.35 -24.99
CA SER A 21 3.22 7.77 -23.60
C SER A 21 2.04 8.73 -23.52
N ILE A 22 1.32 8.65 -22.39
CA ILE A 22 0.13 9.44 -22.06
C ILE A 22 0.32 10.04 -20.68
N SER A 23 0.06 11.33 -20.52
CA SER A 23 -0.02 11.99 -19.21
C SER A 23 -1.36 12.72 -19.11
N VAL A 24 -2.15 12.40 -18.08
CA VAL A 24 -3.49 12.95 -17.84
C VAL A 24 -3.53 13.64 -16.50
N ALA A 25 -3.87 14.92 -16.45
CA ALA A 25 -4.23 15.64 -15.24
C ALA A 25 -5.67 16.13 -15.37
N ALA A 26 -6.60 15.50 -14.64
CA ALA A 26 -8.03 15.79 -14.77
C ALA A 26 -8.70 15.98 -13.40
N ALA A 27 -9.44 17.07 -13.25
CA ALA A 27 -10.19 17.39 -12.03
C ALA A 27 -11.23 16.33 -11.66
N LEU A 28 -11.79 15.67 -12.67
CA LEU A 28 -12.76 14.58 -12.54
C LEU A 28 -12.52 13.54 -13.62
N THR A 29 -12.48 12.27 -13.20
CA THR A 29 -12.38 11.12 -14.09
C THR A 29 -13.54 10.15 -13.79
N ASN A 30 -14.16 9.57 -14.83
CA ASN A 30 -15.17 8.54 -14.68
C ASN A 30 -14.84 7.27 -15.48
N SER A 31 -15.75 6.29 -15.50
CA SER A 31 -15.59 5.03 -16.24
C SER A 31 -15.29 5.25 -17.72
N TYR A 32 -15.90 6.26 -18.35
CA TYR A 32 -15.65 6.59 -19.75
C TYR A 32 -14.17 6.98 -20.01
N GLY A 33 -13.58 7.81 -19.14
CA GLY A 33 -12.16 8.13 -19.23
C GLY A 33 -11.27 6.88 -19.08
N MET A 34 -11.68 5.94 -18.22
CA MET A 34 -11.00 4.65 -18.09
C MET A 34 -11.13 3.77 -19.35
N ASP A 35 -12.30 3.78 -19.98
CA ASP A 35 -12.53 3.07 -21.26
C ASP A 35 -11.65 3.63 -22.37
N LEU A 36 -11.53 4.97 -22.47
CA LEU A 36 -10.59 5.59 -23.40
C LEU A 36 -9.14 5.12 -23.15
N LEU A 37 -8.65 5.21 -21.91
CA LEU A 37 -7.30 4.74 -21.58
C LEU A 37 -7.12 3.24 -21.83
N SER A 38 -8.18 2.45 -21.85
CA SER A 38 -8.11 1.02 -22.16
C SER A 38 -7.72 0.72 -23.61
N ARG A 39 -7.89 1.71 -24.52
CA ARG A 39 -7.51 1.62 -25.93
C ARG A 39 -6.02 1.83 -26.16
N ALA A 40 -5.28 2.33 -25.17
CA ALA A 40 -3.84 2.47 -25.27
C ALA A 40 -3.16 1.11 -25.47
N SER A 41 -2.06 1.09 -26.23
CA SER A 41 -1.22 -0.10 -26.37
C SER A 41 -0.73 -0.60 -25.00
N LYS A 42 -0.57 -1.92 -24.83
CA LYS A 42 -0.01 -2.52 -23.61
C LYS A 42 1.40 -2.02 -23.26
N THR A 43 2.13 -1.54 -24.25
CA THR A 43 3.49 -0.97 -24.07
C THR A 43 3.48 0.55 -23.86
N CYS A 44 2.31 1.18 -23.90
CA CYS A 44 2.18 2.62 -23.67
C CYS A 44 2.39 2.95 -22.18
N LEU A 45 3.27 3.90 -21.90
CA LEU A 45 3.42 4.44 -20.55
C LEU A 45 2.27 5.41 -20.27
N VAL A 46 1.42 5.06 -19.31
CA VAL A 46 0.29 5.91 -18.92
C VAL A 46 0.52 6.44 -17.50
N ARG A 47 0.49 7.77 -17.35
CA ARG A 47 0.53 8.45 -16.05
C ARG A 47 -0.72 9.30 -15.86
N VAL A 48 -1.36 9.20 -14.68
CA VAL A 48 -2.61 9.91 -14.38
C VAL A 48 -2.51 10.60 -13.04
N VAL A 49 -2.90 11.87 -12.97
CA VAL A 49 -3.24 12.57 -11.73
C VAL A 49 -4.74 12.85 -11.75
N ALA A 50 -5.48 12.16 -10.90
CA ALA A 50 -6.91 12.33 -10.75
C ALA A 50 -7.24 13.32 -9.63
N GLY A 51 -8.14 14.25 -9.90
CA GLY A 51 -8.75 15.09 -8.87
C GLY A 51 -9.73 14.29 -8.01
N VAL A 52 -9.81 14.66 -6.74
CA VAL A 52 -10.72 14.07 -5.76
C VAL A 52 -11.59 15.11 -5.05
N ASN A 53 -11.33 16.40 -5.30
CA ASN A 53 -12.21 17.48 -4.86
C ASN A 53 -13.58 17.44 -5.54
N LEU A 54 -13.60 17.08 -6.84
CA LEU A 54 -14.81 16.63 -7.54
C LEU A 54 -14.87 15.10 -7.44
N PRO A 55 -16.07 14.48 -7.26
CA PRO A 55 -16.16 13.10 -6.80
C PRO A 55 -15.80 12.06 -7.88
N THR A 56 -14.52 11.92 -8.19
CA THR A 56 -14.03 10.74 -8.89
C THR A 56 -14.44 9.51 -8.09
N SER A 57 -15.17 8.57 -8.69
CA SER A 57 -15.71 7.43 -7.96
C SER A 57 -14.62 6.50 -7.42
N VAL A 58 -14.92 5.82 -6.31
CA VAL A 58 -14.02 4.83 -5.71
C VAL A 58 -13.66 3.71 -6.70
N ASP A 59 -14.61 3.29 -7.54
CA ASP A 59 -14.37 2.23 -8.54
C ASP A 59 -13.39 2.68 -9.61
N VAL A 60 -13.44 3.95 -10.03
CA VAL A 60 -12.47 4.54 -10.95
C VAL A 60 -11.09 4.62 -10.32
N LEU A 61 -11.00 5.06 -9.06
CA LEU A 61 -9.72 5.13 -8.33
C LEU A 61 -9.10 3.74 -8.15
N ASN A 62 -9.90 2.73 -7.81
CA ASN A 62 -9.43 1.34 -7.74
C ASN A 62 -8.96 0.84 -9.11
N SER A 63 -9.67 1.14 -10.18
CA SER A 63 -9.30 0.76 -11.54
C SER A 63 -8.00 1.42 -11.97
N LEU A 64 -7.81 2.71 -11.65
CA LEU A 64 -6.56 3.45 -11.89
C LEU A 64 -5.39 2.80 -11.15
N ARG A 65 -5.54 2.55 -9.85
CA ARG A 65 -4.53 1.89 -9.02
C ARG A 65 -4.15 0.52 -9.55
N ASN A 66 -5.14 -0.33 -9.80
CA ASN A 66 -4.91 -1.71 -10.22
C ASN A 66 -4.26 -1.81 -11.60
N LYS A 67 -4.59 -0.89 -12.50
CA LYS A 67 -4.09 -0.92 -13.88
C LYS A 67 -2.75 -0.22 -14.06
N TYR A 68 -2.52 0.88 -13.37
CA TYR A 68 -1.36 1.74 -13.57
C TYR A 68 -0.44 1.85 -12.36
N ASN A 69 -0.82 1.26 -11.21
CA ASN A 69 -0.02 1.24 -9.99
C ASN A 69 0.51 2.65 -9.63
N ASN A 70 1.79 2.80 -9.36
CA ASN A 70 2.44 4.07 -8.99
C ASN A 70 2.39 5.16 -10.09
N ASN A 71 1.97 4.79 -11.30
CA ASN A 71 1.71 5.72 -12.40
C ASN A 71 0.32 6.38 -12.35
N ALA A 72 -0.54 5.97 -11.43
CA ALA A 72 -1.81 6.65 -11.15
C ALA A 72 -1.76 7.24 -9.73
N ARG A 73 -2.01 8.53 -9.65
CA ARG A 73 -1.93 9.31 -8.40
C ARG A 73 -3.15 10.20 -8.23
N ILE A 74 -3.33 10.72 -7.02
CA ILE A 74 -4.38 11.68 -6.65
C ILE A 74 -3.75 12.96 -6.11
N TRP A 75 -4.42 14.09 -6.38
CA TRP A 75 -4.04 15.37 -5.81
C TRP A 75 -4.63 15.54 -4.41
N MET A 76 -3.77 15.68 -3.40
CA MET A 76 -4.16 15.78 -1.98
C MET A 76 -3.74 17.09 -1.29
N ASP A 77 -3.16 18.04 -2.02
CA ASP A 77 -2.82 19.35 -1.46
C ASP A 77 -4.09 20.16 -1.15
N LYS A 78 -3.94 21.23 -0.35
CA LYS A 78 -5.01 22.15 0.07
C LYS A 78 -5.60 22.93 -1.09
N SER A 79 -4.88 23.06 -2.20
CA SER A 79 -5.34 23.74 -3.41
C SER A 79 -6.38 22.89 -4.17
N PHE A 80 -7.44 23.55 -4.63
CA PHE A 80 -8.47 22.89 -5.44
C PHE A 80 -7.88 22.46 -6.79
N PHE A 81 -7.85 21.14 -7.04
CA PHE A 81 -7.31 20.58 -8.26
C PHE A 81 -8.34 20.62 -9.39
N HIS A 82 -8.12 21.51 -10.38
CA HIS A 82 -9.10 21.72 -11.45
C HIS A 82 -8.52 21.70 -12.89
N PRO A 83 -7.37 21.08 -13.15
CA PRO A 83 -6.84 20.98 -14.52
C PRO A 83 -7.66 20.01 -15.38
N LYS A 84 -7.60 20.23 -16.70
CA LYS A 84 -8.00 19.33 -17.75
C LYS A 84 -6.91 19.40 -18.81
N VAL A 85 -5.87 18.60 -18.59
CA VAL A 85 -4.66 18.57 -19.42
C VAL A 85 -4.41 17.13 -19.84
N TYR A 86 -4.23 16.93 -21.13
CA TYR A 86 -3.98 15.65 -21.77
C TYR A 86 -2.76 15.74 -22.65
N LEU A 87 -1.71 14.98 -22.37
CA LEU A 87 -0.45 15.04 -23.08
C LEU A 87 -0.11 13.68 -23.67
N PHE A 88 0.36 13.70 -24.91
CA PHE A 88 0.68 12.50 -25.67
C PHE A 88 2.04 12.65 -26.35
N VAL A 89 2.84 11.59 -26.26
CA VAL A 89 3.96 11.37 -27.20
C VAL A 89 3.55 10.20 -28.07
N LEU A 90 3.40 10.43 -29.35
CA LEU A 90 3.00 9.41 -30.31
C LEU A 90 4.18 8.47 -30.63
N LYS A 91 3.88 7.34 -31.28
CA LYS A 91 4.89 6.33 -31.67
C LYS A 91 5.95 6.87 -32.63
N ASP A 92 5.62 7.88 -33.43
CA ASP A 92 6.52 8.58 -34.35
C ASP A 92 7.34 9.72 -33.68
N GLY A 93 7.15 9.92 -32.37
CA GLY A 93 7.81 10.98 -31.60
C GLY A 93 7.07 12.32 -31.59
N THR A 94 5.94 12.45 -32.29
CA THR A 94 5.11 13.68 -32.27
C THR A 94 4.57 13.93 -30.88
N LYS A 95 4.68 15.16 -30.38
CA LYS A 95 4.12 15.60 -29.10
C LYS A 95 2.84 16.37 -29.35
N ILE A 96 1.79 16.05 -28.60
CA ILE A 96 0.48 16.71 -28.67
C ILE A 96 -0.01 16.94 -27.25
N GLY A 97 -0.48 18.17 -26.98
CA GLY A 97 -1.15 18.54 -25.74
C GLY A 97 -2.56 19.05 -25.98
N PHE A 98 -3.46 18.85 -25.01
CA PHE A 98 -4.77 19.50 -24.97
C PHE A 98 -4.94 20.14 -23.60
N ILE A 99 -5.39 21.40 -23.61
CA ILE A 99 -5.75 22.17 -22.41
C ILE A 99 -7.14 22.74 -22.65
N GLY A 100 -8.07 22.49 -21.73
CA GLY A 100 -9.44 22.99 -21.94
C GLY A 100 -10.37 22.87 -20.75
N SER A 101 -11.67 22.88 -21.03
CA SER A 101 -12.72 22.80 -20.02
C SER A 101 -13.22 21.38 -19.75
N GLY A 102 -13.08 20.46 -20.72
CA GLY A 102 -13.62 19.10 -20.63
C GLY A 102 -12.88 18.21 -19.63
N ASN A 103 -13.58 17.69 -18.63
CA ASN A 103 -13.09 16.66 -17.72
C ASN A 103 -12.93 15.31 -18.44
N PHE A 104 -12.21 14.39 -17.82
CA PHE A 104 -11.98 13.04 -18.38
C PHE A 104 -13.18 12.13 -18.10
N THR A 105 -14.33 12.54 -18.65
CA THR A 105 -15.65 11.94 -18.45
C THR A 105 -16.43 11.94 -19.77
N SER A 106 -17.52 11.13 -19.88
CA SER A 106 -18.41 11.18 -21.03
C SER A 106 -18.95 12.59 -21.29
N GLY A 107 -19.39 13.28 -20.22
CA GLY A 107 -19.82 14.68 -20.31
C GLY A 107 -18.74 15.58 -20.91
N GLY A 108 -17.54 15.58 -20.33
CA GLY A 108 -16.44 16.44 -20.76
C GLY A 108 -15.85 16.11 -22.13
N MET A 109 -15.98 14.86 -22.58
CA MET A 109 -15.47 14.42 -23.87
C MET A 109 -16.48 14.57 -25.04
N LYS A 110 -17.79 14.32 -24.77
CA LYS A 110 -18.81 14.16 -25.81
C LYS A 110 -20.06 15.01 -25.64
N GLU A 111 -20.58 15.12 -24.40
CA GLU A 111 -22.00 15.50 -24.19
C GLU A 111 -22.14 16.99 -23.89
N ASN A 112 -21.17 17.57 -23.15
CA ASN A 112 -21.20 18.98 -22.80
C ASN A 112 -20.69 19.85 -23.95
N ILE A 113 -21.04 21.15 -23.88
CA ILE A 113 -20.37 22.17 -24.71
C ILE A 113 -19.00 22.48 -24.05
N GLU A 114 -17.95 21.91 -24.60
CA GLU A 114 -16.59 22.06 -24.12
C GLU A 114 -15.69 22.63 -25.21
N MET A 115 -14.54 23.16 -24.79
CA MET A 115 -13.54 23.69 -25.71
C MET A 115 -12.14 23.36 -25.18
N ALA A 116 -11.25 22.97 -26.08
CA ALA A 116 -9.85 22.80 -25.74
C ALA A 116 -8.95 23.46 -26.82
N TYR A 117 -7.74 23.80 -26.38
CA TYR A 117 -6.68 24.22 -27.28
C TYR A 117 -5.73 23.03 -27.47
N LYS A 118 -5.56 22.62 -28.73
CA LYS A 118 -4.62 21.58 -29.13
C LYS A 118 -3.26 22.21 -29.35
N VAL A 119 -2.27 21.80 -28.58
CA VAL A 119 -0.89 22.26 -28.63
C VAL A 119 -0.07 21.24 -29.44
N THR A 120 0.68 21.72 -30.42
CA THR A 120 1.53 20.86 -31.27
C THR A 120 2.95 21.41 -31.43
N ALA A 121 3.24 22.60 -30.89
CA ALA A 121 4.60 23.14 -30.85
C ALA A 121 5.41 22.32 -29.80
N PRO A 122 6.54 21.72 -30.18
CA PRO A 122 7.30 20.85 -29.28
C PRO A 122 7.73 21.53 -27.98
N SER A 123 8.17 22.79 -28.02
CA SER A 123 8.55 23.54 -26.81
C SER A 123 7.39 23.74 -25.84
N GLU A 124 6.19 24.08 -26.34
CA GLU A 124 4.99 24.25 -25.51
C GLU A 124 4.54 22.91 -24.93
N CYS A 125 4.62 21.82 -25.70
CA CYS A 125 4.35 20.48 -25.19
C CYS A 125 5.33 20.07 -24.09
N ASP A 126 6.61 20.46 -24.21
CA ASP A 126 7.61 20.20 -23.17
C ASP A 126 7.36 21.02 -21.89
N GLU A 127 6.94 22.27 -22.02
CA GLU A 127 6.54 23.07 -20.87
C GLU A 127 5.34 22.45 -20.13
N LEU A 128 4.33 21.99 -20.87
CA LEU A 128 3.18 21.29 -20.31
C LEU A 128 3.57 19.97 -19.63
N GLN A 129 4.49 19.23 -20.25
CA GLN A 129 5.00 17.98 -19.67
C GLN A 129 5.79 18.26 -18.38
N ASN A 130 6.63 19.28 -18.35
CA ASN A 130 7.36 19.70 -17.15
C ASN A 130 6.40 20.11 -16.03
N TRP A 131 5.34 20.88 -16.36
CA TRP A 131 4.30 21.21 -15.41
C TRP A 131 3.61 19.93 -14.86
N PHE A 132 3.24 18.99 -15.75
CA PHE A 132 2.62 17.74 -15.32
C PHE A 132 3.56 16.94 -14.42
N ASP A 133 4.85 16.85 -14.72
CA ASP A 133 5.83 16.12 -13.94
C ASP A 133 5.94 16.67 -12.51
N VAL A 134 5.97 18.01 -12.35
CA VAL A 134 5.93 18.66 -11.03
C VAL A 134 4.65 18.32 -10.25
N ILE A 135 3.50 18.33 -10.93
CA ILE A 135 2.21 17.97 -10.32
C ILE A 135 2.17 16.49 -9.95
N PHE A 136 2.68 15.64 -10.83
CA PHE A 136 2.73 14.19 -10.59
C PHE A 136 3.61 13.86 -9.39
N ASP A 137 4.79 14.46 -9.28
CA ASP A 137 5.73 14.21 -8.17
C ASP A 137 5.18 14.66 -6.81
N LYS A 138 4.39 15.73 -6.79
CA LYS A 138 3.70 16.23 -5.59
C LYS A 138 2.42 15.45 -5.26
N SER A 139 1.92 14.64 -6.18
CA SER A 139 0.69 13.89 -5.99
C SER A 139 0.90 12.64 -5.13
N SER A 140 -0.15 12.21 -4.45
CA SER A 140 -0.13 11.05 -3.55
C SER A 140 -0.54 9.77 -4.27
N GLU A 141 -0.05 8.64 -3.78
CA GLU A 141 -0.49 7.32 -4.23
C GLU A 141 -1.95 7.05 -3.84
N ILE A 142 -2.63 6.23 -4.62
CA ILE A 142 -3.99 5.76 -4.32
C ILE A 142 -3.88 4.57 -3.37
N THR A 143 -3.99 4.82 -2.07
CA THR A 143 -3.89 3.79 -1.03
C THR A 143 -5.24 3.26 -0.57
N ASP A 144 -5.29 2.05 0.02
CA ASP A 144 -6.50 1.52 0.63
C ASP A 144 -7.01 2.43 1.76
N THR A 145 -6.10 3.00 2.54
CA THR A 145 -6.45 3.96 3.59
C THR A 145 -7.17 5.16 3.02
N PHE A 146 -6.66 5.75 1.93
CA PHE A 146 -7.35 6.84 1.25
C PHE A 146 -8.72 6.41 0.75
N ILE A 147 -8.82 5.31 0.01
CA ILE A 147 -10.07 4.80 -0.56
C ILE A 147 -11.15 4.61 0.52
N ASN A 148 -10.77 4.03 1.67
CA ASN A 148 -11.71 3.77 2.76
C ASN A 148 -12.24 5.06 3.40
N ASN A 149 -11.38 6.07 3.56
CA ASN A 149 -11.77 7.38 4.11
C ASN A 149 -12.54 8.23 3.08
N TYR A 150 -12.23 8.10 1.81
CA TYR A 150 -12.86 8.84 0.73
C TYR A 150 -14.26 8.30 0.35
N ARG A 151 -14.52 7.01 0.52
CA ARG A 151 -15.80 6.36 0.17
C ARG A 151 -17.02 7.04 0.79
N PRO A 152 -17.06 7.37 2.11
CA PRO A 152 -18.20 8.09 2.69
C PRO A 152 -18.42 9.47 2.04
N TYR A 153 -17.34 10.17 1.69
CA TYR A 153 -17.41 11.47 1.02
C TYR A 153 -18.10 11.34 -0.35
N VAL A 154 -17.68 10.40 -1.19
CA VAL A 154 -18.29 10.17 -2.51
C VAL A 154 -19.77 9.78 -2.39
N ASN A 155 -20.12 8.95 -1.41
CA ASN A 155 -21.51 8.51 -1.20
C ASN A 155 -22.46 9.67 -0.80
N LYS A 156 -21.94 10.69 -0.13
CA LYS A 156 -22.71 11.88 0.26
C LYS A 156 -22.90 12.90 -0.87
N TRP A 157 -22.12 12.80 -1.95
CA TRP A 157 -22.13 13.77 -3.04
C TRP A 157 -23.49 13.88 -3.78
N SER A 158 -24.48 13.09 -3.48
CA SER A 158 -25.76 13.06 -4.19
C SER A 158 -26.65 14.30 -3.97
N GLY A 159 -26.10 15.49 -3.65
CA GLY A 159 -26.93 16.67 -3.77
C GLY A 159 -26.75 17.93 -2.91
N LYS A 160 -25.71 18.16 -2.10
CA LYS A 160 -25.58 19.43 -1.34
C LYS A 160 -24.15 19.96 -1.24
N ASN A 161 -23.91 21.12 -1.86
CA ASN A 161 -22.56 21.70 -2.06
C ASN A 161 -21.84 22.27 -0.81
N THR A 162 -22.48 22.50 0.32
CA THR A 162 -21.88 23.23 1.46
C THR A 162 -21.29 22.34 2.56
N GLU A 163 -21.82 21.15 2.77
CA GLU A 163 -21.27 20.19 3.74
C GLU A 163 -20.05 19.44 3.19
N GLN A 164 -19.88 19.45 1.88
CA GLN A 164 -18.88 18.66 1.14
C GLN A 164 -17.45 19.17 1.31
N ASN A 165 -17.23 20.47 1.41
CA ASN A 165 -15.90 21.06 1.59
C ASN A 165 -15.32 20.73 2.96
N ASN A 166 -16.17 20.66 3.99
CA ASN A 166 -15.74 20.29 5.35
C ASN A 166 -15.38 18.80 5.44
N ASP A 167 -16.17 17.93 4.80
CA ASP A 167 -15.88 16.49 4.79
C ASP A 167 -14.57 16.17 4.05
N PHE A 168 -14.30 16.86 2.93
CA PHE A 168 -13.05 16.68 2.19
C PHE A 168 -11.83 17.20 2.98
N SER A 169 -11.95 18.35 3.62
CA SER A 169 -10.90 18.90 4.49
C SER A 169 -10.58 17.97 5.65
N ASN A 170 -11.58 17.30 6.22
CA ASN A 170 -11.38 16.30 7.28
C ASN A 170 -10.59 15.09 6.76
N ILE A 171 -10.88 14.61 5.54
CA ILE A 171 -10.11 13.52 4.92
C ILE A 171 -8.67 13.95 4.66
N GLN A 172 -8.45 15.16 4.14
CA GLN A 172 -7.10 15.70 3.93
C GLN A 172 -6.31 15.76 5.24
N ASN A 173 -6.89 16.32 6.31
CA ASN A 173 -6.26 16.41 7.62
C ASN A 173 -5.96 15.02 8.20
N GLU A 174 -6.84 14.05 8.00
CA GLU A 174 -6.61 12.68 8.45
C GLU A 174 -5.46 12.02 7.69
N MET A 175 -5.40 12.18 6.37
CA MET A 175 -4.32 11.64 5.54
C MET A 175 -2.98 12.33 5.85
N GLU A 176 -2.97 13.63 6.10
CA GLU A 176 -1.80 14.36 6.55
C GLU A 176 -1.31 13.83 7.90
N SER A 177 -2.22 13.62 8.87
CA SER A 177 -1.90 13.02 10.17
C SER A 177 -1.29 11.62 10.03
N ILE A 178 -1.84 10.78 9.16
CA ILE A 178 -1.31 9.44 8.87
C ILE A 178 0.10 9.52 8.29
N SER A 179 0.34 10.44 7.36
CA SER A 179 1.66 10.66 6.76
C SER A 179 2.66 11.11 7.81
N LEU A 180 2.31 12.09 8.63
CA LEU A 180 3.15 12.59 9.72
C LEU A 180 3.48 11.49 10.74
N ASN A 181 2.51 10.67 11.10
CA ASN A 181 2.72 9.55 12.02
C ASN A 181 3.70 8.52 11.43
N LYS A 182 3.58 8.18 10.15
CA LYS A 182 4.53 7.27 9.47
C LYS A 182 5.93 7.87 9.42
N GLU A 183 6.05 9.15 9.07
CA GLU A 183 7.32 9.87 9.02
C GLU A 183 7.98 9.96 10.40
N ALA A 184 7.20 10.19 11.47
CA ALA A 184 7.70 10.21 12.84
C ALA A 184 8.32 8.86 13.22
N VAL A 185 7.63 7.75 12.96
CA VAL A 185 8.18 6.41 13.22
C VAL A 185 9.44 6.14 12.39
N ILE A 186 9.42 6.47 11.09
CA ILE A 186 10.60 6.30 10.22
C ILE A 186 11.78 7.12 10.74
N SER A 187 11.54 8.35 11.19
CA SER A 187 12.59 9.22 11.74
C SER A 187 13.19 8.65 13.01
N GLU A 188 12.37 8.22 13.96
CA GLU A 188 12.84 7.57 15.20
C GLU A 188 13.63 6.29 14.91
N LEU A 189 13.14 5.44 14.02
CA LEU A 189 13.85 4.21 13.64
C LEU A 189 15.20 4.52 12.98
N LYS A 190 15.27 5.53 12.10
CA LYS A 190 16.55 5.95 11.49
C LYS A 190 17.55 6.47 12.53
N GLU A 191 17.09 7.18 13.54
CA GLU A 191 17.96 7.64 14.63
C GLU A 191 18.47 6.46 15.48
N LEU A 192 17.61 5.46 15.74
CA LEU A 192 18.03 4.23 16.44
C LEU A 192 19.05 3.42 15.62
N VAL A 193 18.88 3.34 14.30
CA VAL A 193 19.84 2.65 13.40
C VAL A 193 21.21 3.35 13.38
N LYS A 194 21.26 4.68 13.51
CA LYS A 194 22.52 5.44 13.60
C LYS A 194 23.21 5.31 14.96
N ASN A 195 22.51 4.85 15.98
CA ASN A 195 23.06 4.70 17.32
C ASN A 195 24.14 3.63 17.35
N LYS A 196 25.16 3.81 18.22
CA LYS A 196 26.26 2.85 18.44
C LYS A 196 25.74 1.45 18.83
N ASP A 197 24.61 1.41 19.51
CA ASP A 197 24.01 0.17 20.05
C ASP A 197 23.31 -0.67 18.99
N TYR A 198 23.05 -0.13 17.79
CA TYR A 198 22.34 -0.85 16.71
C TYR A 198 22.98 -2.21 16.38
N LYS A 199 24.30 -2.24 16.23
CA LYS A 199 25.04 -3.49 15.93
C LYS A 199 24.88 -4.52 17.05
N SER A 200 24.86 -4.08 18.30
CA SER A 200 24.64 -4.96 19.46
C SER A 200 23.20 -5.50 19.48
N ILE A 201 22.22 -4.66 19.19
CA ILE A 201 20.82 -5.05 19.08
C ILE A 201 20.64 -6.08 17.95
N ALA A 202 21.17 -5.81 16.76
CA ALA A 202 21.08 -6.73 15.63
C ALA A 202 21.77 -8.08 15.93
N ALA A 203 22.94 -8.07 16.58
CA ALA A 203 23.61 -9.29 17.01
C ALA A 203 22.79 -10.06 18.06
N GLN A 204 22.18 -9.37 19.02
CA GLN A 204 21.34 -10.00 20.04
C GLN A 204 20.07 -10.59 19.43
N SER A 205 19.40 -9.88 18.51
CA SER A 205 18.22 -10.40 17.79
C SER A 205 18.57 -11.68 17.00
N ALA A 206 19.72 -11.71 16.34
CA ALA A 206 20.20 -12.91 15.64
C ALA A 206 20.47 -14.10 16.60
N ILE A 207 21.01 -13.82 17.78
CA ILE A 207 21.17 -14.83 18.84
C ILE A 207 19.81 -15.35 19.28
N THR A 208 18.86 -14.46 19.57
CA THR A 208 17.50 -14.81 19.98
C THR A 208 16.80 -15.69 18.93
N VAL A 209 16.89 -15.34 17.65
CA VAL A 209 16.34 -16.15 16.55
C VAL A 209 16.94 -17.55 16.55
N ARG A 210 18.26 -17.66 16.68
CA ARG A 210 18.97 -18.96 16.76
C ARG A 210 18.52 -19.77 17.97
N ASP A 211 18.47 -19.15 19.14
CA ASP A 211 18.13 -19.84 20.40
C ASP A 211 16.66 -20.33 20.38
N ILE A 212 15.75 -19.58 19.76
CA ILE A 212 14.38 -20.04 19.54
C ILE A 212 14.34 -21.19 18.53
N ARG A 213 15.13 -21.16 17.44
CA ARG A 213 15.24 -22.27 16.49
C ARG A 213 15.71 -23.56 17.20
N GLU A 214 16.73 -23.47 18.05
CA GLU A 214 17.18 -24.58 18.86
C GLU A 214 16.06 -25.08 19.80
N THR A 215 15.34 -24.17 20.43
CA THR A 215 14.25 -24.48 21.36
C THR A 215 13.10 -25.24 20.70
N ILE A 216 12.78 -24.90 19.45
CA ILE A 216 11.73 -25.59 18.68
C ILE A 216 12.26 -26.80 17.88
N ASP A 217 13.54 -27.13 18.03
CA ASP A 217 14.22 -28.23 17.32
C ASP A 217 14.07 -28.09 15.78
N TYR A 218 14.28 -26.84 15.29
CA TYR A 218 14.04 -26.44 13.91
C TYR A 218 14.79 -27.31 12.90
N ASP A 219 16.11 -27.50 13.10
CA ASP A 219 16.97 -28.24 12.17
C ASP A 219 16.72 -29.76 12.18
N ASN A 220 15.97 -30.26 13.17
CA ASN A 220 15.59 -31.65 13.30
C ASN A 220 14.08 -31.87 13.10
N ASP A 221 13.47 -31.11 12.19
CA ASP A 221 12.08 -31.27 11.82
C ASP A 221 11.09 -31.08 12.99
N PHE A 222 11.41 -30.24 13.98
CA PHE A 222 10.58 -29.93 15.15
C PHE A 222 10.19 -31.14 16.01
N LYS A 223 11.05 -32.15 16.10
CA LYS A 223 10.76 -33.40 16.81
C LYS A 223 10.67 -33.21 18.32
N ASN A 224 11.52 -32.34 18.88
CA ASN A 224 11.66 -32.10 20.31
C ASN A 224 11.33 -30.64 20.66
N PHE A 225 10.13 -30.18 20.26
CA PHE A 225 9.64 -28.82 20.55
C PHE A 225 9.56 -28.59 22.07
N ASN A 226 10.43 -27.74 22.62
CA ASN A 226 10.41 -27.38 24.04
C ASN A 226 9.45 -26.20 24.27
N LEU A 227 8.17 -26.49 24.58
CA LEU A 227 7.15 -25.48 24.75
C LEU A 227 7.45 -24.54 25.91
N GLU A 228 7.93 -25.04 27.04
CA GLU A 228 8.18 -24.22 28.22
C GLU A 228 9.25 -23.15 27.93
N ARG A 229 10.37 -23.57 27.36
CA ARG A 229 11.41 -22.64 26.93
C ARG A 229 10.95 -21.70 25.82
N PHE A 230 10.13 -22.16 24.86
CA PHE A 230 9.57 -21.31 23.82
C PHE A 230 8.66 -20.20 24.39
N LEU A 231 7.84 -20.52 25.37
CA LEU A 231 6.97 -19.55 26.04
C LEU A 231 7.70 -18.61 26.99
N SER A 232 8.89 -18.95 27.46
CA SER A 232 9.70 -18.10 28.33
C SER A 232 10.38 -16.93 27.62
N TYR A 233 10.47 -16.94 26.29
CA TYR A 233 11.05 -15.83 25.53
C TYR A 233 10.09 -14.64 25.48
N TRP A 234 10.54 -13.53 26.04
CA TRP A 234 9.86 -12.23 25.95
C TRP A 234 10.14 -11.54 24.61
N GLU A 235 11.34 -11.74 24.09
CA GLU A 235 11.78 -11.26 22.80
C GLU A 235 10.96 -11.89 21.69
N LEU A 236 10.80 -11.16 20.60
CA LEU A 236 9.93 -11.57 19.49
C LEU A 236 8.48 -11.87 19.93
N GLY A 237 7.97 -11.06 20.86
CA GLY A 237 6.60 -11.12 21.35
C GLY A 237 6.37 -12.14 22.47
N HIS A 238 5.95 -11.65 23.61
CA HIS A 238 5.55 -12.52 24.75
C HIS A 238 4.22 -13.22 24.47
N ILE A 239 4.19 -14.52 24.69
CA ILE A 239 3.01 -15.37 24.50
C ILE A 239 2.44 -15.75 25.86
N ILE A 240 1.20 -15.31 26.14
CA ILE A 240 0.43 -15.72 27.33
C ILE A 240 -0.34 -16.98 26.96
N PRO A 241 -0.02 -18.16 27.53
CA PRO A 241 -0.62 -19.43 27.14
C PRO A 241 -1.95 -19.68 27.86
N ILE A 242 -3.01 -18.97 27.46
CA ILE A 242 -4.35 -19.12 28.04
C ILE A 242 -4.85 -20.58 27.92
N TYR A 243 -4.48 -21.27 26.83
CA TYR A 243 -4.84 -22.66 26.56
C TYR A 243 -3.64 -23.59 26.65
N ARG A 244 -2.82 -23.45 27.70
CA ARG A 244 -1.54 -24.18 27.85
C ARG A 244 -1.69 -25.68 27.68
N ASN A 245 -2.67 -26.31 28.36
CA ASN A 245 -2.89 -27.76 28.29
C ASN A 245 -3.18 -28.27 26.87
N GLN A 246 -3.89 -27.46 26.05
CA GLN A 246 -4.18 -27.81 24.65
C GLN A 246 -2.91 -27.73 23.78
N ILE A 247 -2.03 -26.78 24.08
CA ILE A 247 -0.76 -26.62 23.38
C ILE A 247 0.20 -27.75 23.77
N GLU A 248 0.30 -28.09 25.06
CA GLU A 248 1.08 -29.23 25.57
C GLU A 248 0.64 -30.55 24.91
N LYS A 249 -0.65 -30.81 24.89
CA LYS A 249 -1.23 -31.98 24.21
C LYS A 249 -0.87 -32.01 22.73
N ALA A 250 -0.92 -30.86 22.03
CA ALA A 250 -0.56 -30.76 20.62
C ALA A 250 0.94 -31.05 20.36
N VAL A 251 1.82 -30.74 21.34
CA VAL A 251 3.25 -31.13 21.28
C VAL A 251 3.37 -32.65 21.44
N GLU A 252 2.74 -33.23 22.45
CA GLU A 252 2.77 -34.68 22.74
C GLU A 252 2.24 -35.54 21.59
N GLU A 253 1.12 -35.12 20.98
CA GLU A 253 0.46 -35.82 19.86
C GLU A 253 1.11 -35.56 18.49
N GLY A 254 2.13 -34.69 18.42
CA GLY A 254 2.82 -34.34 17.17
C GLY A 254 2.08 -33.33 16.27
N SER A 255 0.94 -32.81 16.69
CA SER A 255 0.17 -31.77 15.96
C SER A 255 0.97 -30.46 15.85
N MET A 256 1.73 -30.08 16.90
CA MET A 256 2.64 -28.95 16.90
C MET A 256 3.72 -29.09 15.82
N ARG A 257 4.32 -30.28 15.74
CA ARG A 257 5.33 -30.58 14.69
C ARG A 257 4.74 -30.43 13.29
N LYS A 258 3.51 -30.91 13.06
CA LYS A 258 2.82 -30.78 11.78
C LYS A 258 2.57 -29.31 11.42
N LEU A 259 2.11 -28.53 12.41
CA LEU A 259 1.91 -27.08 12.25
C LEU A 259 3.20 -26.36 11.88
N CYS A 260 4.30 -26.59 12.61
CA CYS A 260 5.59 -25.96 12.35
C CYS A 260 6.15 -26.32 10.97
N LYS A 261 6.08 -27.60 10.57
CA LYS A 261 6.51 -28.02 9.23
C LYS A 261 5.71 -27.33 8.13
N MET A 262 4.40 -27.25 8.26
CA MET A 262 3.52 -26.59 7.31
C MET A 262 3.80 -25.08 7.23
N LEU A 263 4.03 -24.43 8.38
CA LEU A 263 4.36 -22.99 8.43
C LEU A 263 5.71 -22.67 7.77
N CYS A 264 6.66 -23.59 7.83
CA CYS A 264 8.01 -23.40 7.28
C CYS A 264 8.18 -23.96 5.86
N ASP A 265 7.12 -24.47 5.24
CA ASP A 265 7.16 -25.01 3.88
C ASP A 265 7.02 -23.89 2.84
N GLU A 266 8.14 -23.40 2.32
CA GLU A 266 8.18 -22.32 1.32
C GLU A 266 7.58 -22.71 -0.05
N SER A 267 7.25 -24.00 -0.29
CA SER A 267 6.54 -24.40 -1.49
C SER A 267 5.07 -24.00 -1.46
N ILE A 268 4.53 -23.66 -0.29
CA ILE A 268 3.16 -23.20 -0.10
C ILE A 268 3.16 -21.68 0.08
N ASP A 269 2.28 -20.96 -0.64
CA ASP A 269 2.15 -19.51 -0.49
C ASP A 269 1.82 -19.12 0.95
N ILE A 270 2.34 -17.98 1.42
CA ILE A 270 2.17 -17.54 2.82
C ILE A 270 0.70 -17.32 3.20
N GLU A 271 -0.15 -16.88 2.27
CA GLU A 271 -1.60 -16.75 2.57
C GLU A 271 -2.20 -18.10 2.91
N GLU A 272 -1.84 -19.13 2.16
CA GLU A 272 -2.35 -20.48 2.38
C GLU A 272 -1.75 -21.09 3.65
N ARG A 273 -0.46 -20.95 3.93
CA ARG A 273 0.15 -21.37 5.19
C ARG A 273 -0.54 -20.73 6.40
N TYR A 274 -0.78 -19.41 6.32
CA TYR A 274 -1.46 -18.69 7.38
C TYR A 274 -2.92 -19.14 7.53
N ARG A 275 -3.64 -19.38 6.42
CA ARG A 275 -5.00 -19.93 6.44
C ARG A 275 -5.04 -21.30 7.10
N LEU A 276 -4.17 -22.22 6.68
CA LEU A 276 -4.07 -23.58 7.20
C LEU A 276 -3.79 -23.61 8.72
N ALA A 277 -2.97 -22.69 9.22
CA ALA A 277 -2.69 -22.58 10.65
C ALA A 277 -3.93 -22.27 11.50
N PHE A 278 -4.95 -21.61 10.93
CA PHE A 278 -6.20 -21.27 11.62
C PHE A 278 -7.38 -22.18 11.23
N THR A 279 -7.18 -23.12 10.32
CA THR A 279 -8.19 -24.07 9.84
C THR A 279 -7.76 -25.52 10.06
N ASP A 280 -7.11 -26.12 9.09
CA ASP A 280 -6.81 -27.57 9.04
C ASP A 280 -5.71 -28.00 10.03
N CYS A 281 -4.80 -27.08 10.37
CA CYS A 281 -3.70 -27.29 11.34
C CYS A 281 -3.92 -26.49 12.64
N LYS A 282 -5.15 -26.06 12.91
CA LYS A 282 -5.47 -25.22 14.06
C LYS A 282 -5.19 -25.91 15.39
N ILE A 283 -4.39 -25.27 16.24
CA ILE A 283 -4.16 -25.62 17.63
C ILE A 283 -4.77 -24.53 18.51
N TYR A 284 -5.63 -24.89 19.43
CA TYR A 284 -6.23 -23.94 20.39
C TYR A 284 -5.11 -23.34 21.26
N GLY A 285 -5.08 -22.00 21.31
CA GLY A 285 -4.05 -21.24 22.02
C GLY A 285 -2.91 -20.74 21.13
N CYS A 286 -2.74 -21.28 19.93
CA CYS A 286 -1.78 -20.78 18.95
C CYS A 286 -2.44 -19.69 18.07
N GLY A 287 -2.49 -18.46 18.59
CA GLY A 287 -2.98 -17.28 17.87
C GLY A 287 -1.91 -16.62 17.01
N ASP A 288 -2.24 -15.40 16.49
CA ASP A 288 -1.37 -14.62 15.59
C ASP A 288 0.08 -14.53 16.09
N ASN A 289 0.29 -14.13 17.34
CA ASN A 289 1.63 -13.97 17.90
C ASN A 289 2.41 -15.29 17.90
N PHE A 290 1.77 -16.41 18.26
CA PHE A 290 2.42 -17.73 18.25
C PHE A 290 2.83 -18.15 16.83
N ILE A 291 1.90 -18.06 15.89
CA ILE A 291 2.09 -18.45 14.50
C ILE A 291 3.17 -17.57 13.84
N THR A 292 3.07 -16.25 14.03
CA THR A 292 4.00 -15.31 13.38
C THR A 292 5.39 -15.30 14.04
N LYS A 293 5.50 -15.70 15.32
CA LYS A 293 6.81 -15.93 15.96
C LYS A 293 7.56 -17.09 15.29
N ILE A 294 6.88 -18.20 14.99
CA ILE A 294 7.47 -19.32 14.26
C ILE A 294 7.89 -18.88 12.83
N LEU A 295 7.00 -18.17 12.13
CA LEU A 295 7.29 -17.65 10.79
C LEU A 295 8.47 -16.67 10.77
N CYS A 296 8.52 -15.74 11.72
CA CYS A 296 9.63 -14.78 11.85
C CYS A 296 10.96 -15.50 12.15
N VAL A 297 10.96 -16.46 13.06
CA VAL A 297 12.15 -17.27 13.37
C VAL A 297 12.57 -18.12 12.17
N HIS A 298 11.61 -18.62 11.37
CA HIS A 298 11.92 -19.33 10.13
C HIS A 298 12.60 -18.43 9.10
N ASN A 299 12.03 -17.26 8.81
CA ASN A 299 12.62 -16.32 7.86
C ASN A 299 12.34 -14.86 8.29
N PRO A 300 13.24 -14.26 9.10
CA PRO A 300 13.02 -12.93 9.63
C PRO A 300 13.08 -11.81 8.58
N LYS A 301 13.51 -12.10 7.35
CA LYS A 301 13.47 -11.13 6.24
C LYS A 301 12.15 -11.12 5.51
N GLU A 302 11.34 -12.18 5.65
CA GLU A 302 10.10 -12.36 4.91
C GLU A 302 8.85 -12.20 5.79
N TYR A 303 8.88 -12.65 7.05
CA TYR A 303 7.69 -12.81 7.88
C TYR A 303 7.74 -11.97 9.15
N MET A 304 6.85 -10.97 9.21
CA MET A 304 6.73 -10.06 10.35
C MET A 304 5.97 -10.69 11.52
N LEU A 305 6.34 -10.30 12.74
CA LEU A 305 5.59 -10.63 13.95
C LEU A 305 4.31 -9.82 14.08
N LEU A 306 3.21 -10.49 14.47
CA LEU A 306 1.97 -9.85 14.88
C LEU A 306 1.79 -9.92 16.39
N ASN A 307 2.54 -9.10 17.09
CA ASN A 307 2.47 -8.90 18.54
C ASN A 307 1.84 -7.54 18.90
N ASN A 308 1.91 -7.13 20.15
CA ASN A 308 1.39 -5.83 20.58
C ASN A 308 2.13 -4.65 19.93
N VAL A 309 3.45 -4.74 19.78
CA VAL A 309 4.29 -3.69 19.19
C VAL A 309 3.87 -3.39 17.74
N SER A 310 3.77 -4.43 16.92
CA SER A 310 3.32 -4.29 15.55
C SER A 310 1.88 -3.77 15.44
N LYS A 311 1.00 -4.22 16.35
CA LYS A 311 -0.40 -3.74 16.42
C LYS A 311 -0.48 -2.26 16.82
N ASP A 312 0.34 -1.80 17.76
CA ASP A 312 0.41 -0.39 18.16
C ASP A 312 0.91 0.48 16.99
N TYR A 313 1.93 0.04 16.26
CA TYR A 313 2.37 0.70 15.03
C TYR A 313 1.23 0.81 13.99
N LEU A 314 0.52 -0.29 13.73
CA LEU A 314 -0.58 -0.31 12.77
C LEU A 314 -1.71 0.64 13.19
N LYS A 315 -2.03 0.69 14.48
CA LYS A 315 -3.02 1.61 15.05
C LYS A 315 -2.56 3.07 14.92
N TYR A 316 -1.32 3.36 15.29
CA TYR A 316 -0.75 4.71 15.24
C TYR A 316 -0.68 5.24 13.80
N THR A 317 -0.28 4.41 12.87
CA THR A 317 -0.20 4.76 11.44
C THR A 317 -1.51 4.52 10.68
N LYS A 318 -2.59 4.13 11.38
CA LYS A 318 -3.94 3.89 10.83
C LYS A 318 -3.93 3.00 9.59
N VAL A 319 -3.09 1.96 9.56
CA VAL A 319 -3.11 0.98 8.47
C VAL A 319 -4.47 0.29 8.44
N SER A 320 -5.13 0.34 7.31
CA SER A 320 -6.46 -0.23 7.09
C SER A 320 -6.46 -1.16 5.89
N PHE A 321 -7.44 -2.06 5.87
CA PHE A 321 -7.64 -3.04 4.80
C PHE A 321 -9.04 -2.91 4.23
N ASP A 322 -9.20 -3.30 2.98
CA ASP A 322 -10.53 -3.34 2.36
C ASP A 322 -11.51 -4.18 3.17
N ARG A 323 -12.77 -3.76 3.18
CA ARG A 323 -13.83 -4.48 3.89
C ARG A 323 -13.97 -5.91 3.35
N GLY A 324 -13.83 -6.88 4.22
CA GLY A 324 -13.93 -8.32 3.86
C GLY A 324 -12.59 -8.97 3.51
N THR A 325 -11.46 -8.24 3.53
CA THR A 325 -10.14 -8.85 3.38
C THR A 325 -9.92 -9.94 4.45
N LYS A 326 -9.55 -11.12 3.99
CA LYS A 326 -9.35 -12.28 4.87
C LYS A 326 -8.10 -12.09 5.75
N PRO A 327 -8.06 -12.65 6.99
CA PRO A 327 -6.92 -12.51 7.88
C PRO A 327 -5.57 -12.89 7.25
N TRP A 328 -5.54 -13.96 6.47
CA TRP A 328 -4.32 -14.44 5.78
C TRP A 328 -3.85 -13.50 4.67
N SER A 329 -4.77 -12.90 3.91
CA SER A 329 -4.42 -11.87 2.91
C SER A 329 -3.95 -10.58 3.59
N LYS A 330 -4.51 -10.21 4.75
CA LYS A 330 -4.01 -9.11 5.58
C LYS A 330 -2.58 -9.36 6.03
N TYR A 331 -2.27 -10.58 6.50
CA TYR A 331 -0.93 -10.91 6.96
C TYR A 331 0.12 -10.74 5.84
N LYS A 332 -0.17 -11.23 4.64
CA LYS A 332 0.72 -11.04 3.48
C LYS A 332 0.96 -9.56 3.15
N GLN A 333 -0.11 -8.76 3.15
CA GLN A 333 0.00 -7.31 2.93
C GLN A 333 0.81 -6.62 4.04
N LEU A 334 0.64 -7.04 5.30
CA LEU A 334 1.41 -6.51 6.42
C LEU A 334 2.90 -6.82 6.29
N CYS A 335 3.28 -8.04 5.90
CA CYS A 335 4.68 -8.36 5.64
C CYS A 335 5.28 -7.42 4.58
N SER A 336 4.53 -7.09 3.52
CA SER A 336 4.97 -6.13 2.50
C SER A 336 5.13 -4.71 3.07
N THR A 337 4.17 -4.25 3.89
CA THR A 337 4.23 -2.94 4.56
C THR A 337 5.45 -2.81 5.47
N PHE A 338 5.75 -3.84 6.25
CA PHE A 338 6.90 -3.84 7.15
C PHE A 338 8.24 -4.00 6.40
N LYS A 339 8.26 -4.71 5.26
CA LYS A 339 9.44 -4.73 4.36
C LYS A 339 9.76 -3.32 3.82
N GLU A 340 8.74 -2.58 3.43
CA GLU A 340 8.92 -1.19 3.01
C GLU A 340 9.49 -0.32 4.16
N LEU A 341 9.00 -0.51 5.39
CA LEU A 341 9.53 0.17 6.57
C LEU A 341 11.01 -0.17 6.81
N CYS A 342 11.40 -1.44 6.76
CA CYS A 342 12.78 -1.89 6.84
C CYS A 342 13.65 -1.24 5.75
N SER A 343 13.19 -1.25 4.50
CA SER A 343 13.90 -0.64 3.38
C SER A 343 14.13 0.86 3.57
N LYS A 344 13.14 1.59 4.08
CA LYS A 344 13.22 3.04 4.33
C LYS A 344 14.12 3.41 5.51
N THR A 345 14.33 2.50 6.44
CA THR A 345 15.07 2.74 7.69
C THR A 345 16.45 2.13 7.71
N GLY A 346 16.75 1.19 6.79
CA GLY A 346 18.02 0.45 6.76
C GLY A 346 18.10 -0.67 7.80
N ILE A 347 16.96 -1.12 8.32
CA ILE A 347 16.87 -2.26 9.25
C ILE A 347 16.96 -3.57 8.44
N GLU A 348 17.74 -4.54 8.91
CA GLU A 348 18.11 -5.72 8.13
C GLU A 348 16.99 -6.76 8.03
N ASP A 349 16.21 -6.93 9.11
CA ASP A 349 15.14 -7.91 9.19
C ASP A 349 14.08 -7.56 10.25
N PHE A 350 13.05 -8.38 10.34
CA PHE A 350 11.91 -8.14 11.23
C PHE A 350 12.18 -8.48 12.69
N ALA A 351 13.16 -9.30 13.00
CA ALA A 351 13.54 -9.58 14.39
C ALA A 351 14.22 -8.34 15.01
N VAL A 352 15.08 -7.68 14.24
CA VAL A 352 15.67 -6.39 14.63
C VAL A 352 14.62 -5.29 14.66
N LEU A 353 13.72 -5.28 13.67
CA LEU A 353 12.64 -4.29 13.62
C LEU A 353 11.74 -4.37 14.85
N ASP A 354 11.39 -5.55 15.36
CA ASP A 354 10.51 -5.70 16.52
C ASP A 354 11.09 -4.98 17.76
N ASP A 355 12.38 -5.17 18.05
CA ASP A 355 13.07 -4.52 19.16
C ASP A 355 13.13 -3.00 19.00
N LEU A 356 13.49 -2.52 17.80
CA LEU A 356 13.61 -1.10 17.53
C LEU A 356 12.25 -0.42 17.49
N LEU A 357 11.23 -1.09 16.97
CA LEU A 357 9.88 -0.57 16.87
C LEU A 357 9.26 -0.39 18.27
N TYR A 358 9.51 -1.32 19.20
CA TYR A 358 9.13 -1.15 20.61
C TYR A 358 9.72 0.14 21.18
N SER A 359 11.01 0.36 20.95
CA SER A 359 11.71 1.56 21.45
C SER A 359 11.20 2.84 20.79
N ALA A 360 10.90 2.81 19.48
CA ALA A 360 10.37 3.96 18.76
C ALA A 360 8.94 4.31 19.20
N MET A 361 8.07 3.30 19.33
CA MET A 361 6.66 3.50 19.72
C MET A 361 6.50 4.00 21.15
N ASN A 362 7.42 3.69 22.05
CA ASN A 362 7.38 4.21 23.43
C ASN A 362 7.79 5.67 23.54
N LYS A 363 8.37 6.28 22.49
CA LYS A 363 8.75 7.70 22.44
C LYS A 363 7.68 8.57 21.78
N LEU A 364 6.81 7.97 20.99
CA LEU A 364 5.75 8.64 20.22
C LEU A 364 4.39 8.54 20.91
#